data_b3630f83caeac2e4cebd7bf0d78201f5
#
_entry.id   b3630f83caeac2e4cebd7bf0d78201f5
#
_cell.length_a   1.000
_cell.length_b   1.000
_cell.length_c   1.000
_cell.angle_alpha   90.00
_cell.angle_beta   90.00
_cell.angle_gamma   90.00
#
_symmetry.space_group_name_H-M   'P 1'
#
loop_
_entity.id
_entity.type
_entity.pdbx_description
1 polymer ?
#
loop_
_entity_poly.entity_id
_entity_poly.type
_entity_poly.pdbx_seq_one_letter_code
_entity_poly.pdbx_strand_id
1 'polypeptide(L)'
;MQRILFLHHVKNIARTFYSSLLCPQMCLLCGNISESGLALCNHCIQTEFTPYIAAPDSEYSQQIEFRCRCRQCGKILISEHEYCTHCRQSGDGTAEKQEPACNRIFTLFPYIGLGQKVLPVWKNNAIRTFSTVFAPLIHRFLTEYPELMNIPLVPIPPRPKKMREKGWDQIEDVAKALSIYPELTIYRCLRRQDSIPQKKLSKTARAVNLQGKIELSVKTVPDKLILLDDVMTTGATLQACARALKTTGCKEVYGLCLFFD
;
A
#
# COMPACT_ATOMS: atom_id res chain seq x y z
N MET A 1 31.21 6.04 -8.86
CA MET A 1 29.94 5.59 -8.27
C MET A 1 30.08 4.92 -6.90
N GLN A 2 31.02 4.00 -6.69
CA GLN A 2 31.22 3.31 -5.38
C GLN A 2 31.58 4.25 -4.19
N ARG A 3 32.33 5.33 -4.39
CA ARG A 3 32.68 6.29 -3.31
C ARG A 3 31.50 7.09 -2.76
N ILE A 4 30.50 7.39 -3.57
CA ILE A 4 29.29 8.14 -3.14
C ILE A 4 28.37 7.24 -2.32
N LEU A 5 28.23 5.98 -2.69
CA LEU A 5 27.49 4.97 -1.92
C LEU A 5 28.13 4.70 -0.56
N PHE A 6 29.47 4.63 -0.50
CA PHE A 6 30.20 4.43 0.75
C PHE A 6 30.02 5.62 1.72
N LEU A 7 30.13 6.87 1.23
CA LEU A 7 29.91 8.08 2.03
C LEU A 7 28.46 8.21 2.53
N HIS A 8 27.49 7.77 1.75
CA HIS A 8 26.07 7.74 2.18
C HIS A 8 25.84 6.68 3.26
N HIS A 9 26.49 5.54 3.14
CA HIS A 9 26.42 4.45 4.12
C HIS A 9 27.08 4.84 5.45
N VAL A 10 28.27 5.44 5.42
CA VAL A 10 28.98 5.92 6.62
C VAL A 10 28.23 7.05 7.33
N LYS A 11 27.63 8.00 6.60
CA LYS A 11 26.80 9.07 7.18
C LYS A 11 25.52 8.53 7.82
N ASN A 12 24.90 7.52 7.23
CA ASN A 12 23.73 6.87 7.83
C ASN A 12 24.10 6.07 9.09
N ILE A 13 25.21 5.34 9.11
CA ILE A 13 25.70 4.62 10.29
C ILE A 13 26.02 5.60 11.43
N ALA A 14 26.73 6.69 11.16
CA ALA A 14 27.05 7.70 12.17
C ALA A 14 25.77 8.37 12.71
N ARG A 15 24.82 8.72 11.84
CA ARG A 15 23.53 9.33 12.25
C ARG A 15 22.67 8.38 13.07
N THR A 16 22.64 7.10 12.71
CA THR A 16 21.94 6.04 13.45
C THR A 16 22.60 5.82 14.81
N PHE A 17 23.92 5.82 14.87
CA PHE A 17 24.68 5.64 16.13
C PHE A 17 24.47 6.81 17.10
N TYR A 18 24.49 8.05 16.62
CA TYR A 18 24.24 9.23 17.45
C TYR A 18 22.77 9.31 17.91
N SER A 19 21.81 9.00 17.06
CA SER A 19 20.39 9.03 17.44
C SER A 19 20.02 7.92 18.41
N SER A 20 20.62 6.74 18.30
CA SER A 20 20.36 5.62 19.23
C SER A 20 20.95 5.83 20.61
N LEU A 21 22.05 6.57 20.74
CA LEU A 21 22.68 6.89 22.02
C LEU A 21 22.00 8.04 22.78
N LEU A 22 21.49 9.05 22.05
CA LEU A 22 20.94 10.27 22.66
C LEU A 22 19.42 10.27 22.80
N CYS A 23 18.71 9.53 21.93
CA CYS A 23 17.25 9.35 21.97
C CYS A 23 16.90 7.97 21.42
N PRO A 24 16.98 6.92 22.22
CA PRO A 24 16.61 5.57 21.76
C PRO A 24 15.14 5.57 21.34
N GLN A 25 14.88 5.22 20.09
CA GLN A 25 13.52 5.11 19.59
C GLN A 25 12.93 3.79 20.08
N MET A 26 11.79 3.86 20.78
CA MET A 26 11.09 2.67 21.26
C MET A 26 10.25 2.08 20.13
N CYS A 27 10.26 0.77 20.00
CA CYS A 27 9.40 0.05 19.08
C CYS A 27 7.92 0.26 19.45
N LEU A 28 7.12 0.69 18.51
CA LEU A 28 5.69 0.98 18.74
C LEU A 28 4.83 -0.27 18.99
N LEU A 29 5.34 -1.47 18.71
CA LEU A 29 4.62 -2.72 18.96
C LEU A 29 4.99 -3.38 20.28
N CYS A 30 6.28 -3.51 20.58
CA CYS A 30 6.73 -4.24 21.76
C CYS A 30 7.33 -3.35 22.87
N GLY A 31 7.55 -2.05 22.62
CA GLY A 31 8.15 -1.15 23.59
C GLY A 31 9.67 -1.31 23.79
N ASN A 32 10.32 -2.27 23.12
CA ASN A 32 11.77 -2.42 23.20
C ASN A 32 12.49 -1.35 22.37
N ILE A 33 13.77 -1.13 22.66
CA ILE A 33 14.59 -0.20 21.88
C ILE A 33 14.70 -0.70 20.43
N SER A 34 14.43 0.19 19.47
CA SER A 34 14.65 -0.07 18.06
C SER A 34 16.08 0.29 17.68
N GLU A 35 16.94 -0.73 17.52
CA GLU A 35 18.36 -0.57 17.19
C GLU A 35 18.61 0.19 15.89
N SER A 36 17.66 0.15 14.95
CA SER A 36 17.73 0.79 13.65
C SER A 36 17.21 2.23 13.64
N GLY A 37 16.72 2.77 14.76
CA GLY A 37 16.04 4.07 14.80
C GLY A 37 14.72 4.11 14.00
N LEU A 38 14.19 2.93 13.64
CA LEU A 38 12.90 2.79 12.95
C LEU A 38 11.75 2.82 13.94
N ALA A 39 10.55 3.06 13.44
CA ALA A 39 9.31 2.98 14.23
C ALA A 39 9.06 1.58 14.84
N LEU A 40 9.64 0.54 14.26
CA LEU A 40 9.55 -0.86 14.68
C LEU A 40 10.95 -1.46 14.80
N CYS A 41 11.16 -2.32 15.80
CA CYS A 41 12.40 -3.09 15.90
C CYS A 41 12.41 -4.25 14.87
N ASN A 42 13.61 -4.74 14.56
CA ASN A 42 13.79 -5.85 13.61
C ASN A 42 13.03 -7.11 14.03
N HIS A 43 12.98 -7.42 15.33
CA HIS A 43 12.21 -8.56 15.84
C HIS A 43 10.72 -8.44 15.44
N CYS A 44 10.07 -7.31 15.73
CA CYS A 44 8.66 -7.11 15.36
C CYS A 44 8.43 -7.09 13.84
N ILE A 45 9.38 -6.57 13.06
CA ILE A 45 9.27 -6.64 11.59
C ILE A 45 9.30 -8.09 11.12
N GLN A 46 10.20 -8.92 11.66
CA GLN A 46 10.34 -10.32 11.26
C GLN A 46 9.17 -11.19 11.75
N THR A 47 8.68 -10.98 12.97
CA THR A 47 7.61 -11.82 13.54
C THR A 47 6.22 -11.41 13.10
N GLU A 48 5.96 -10.11 12.96
CA GLU A 48 4.60 -9.59 12.72
C GLU A 48 4.30 -9.27 11.24
N PHE A 49 5.32 -8.96 10.43
CA PHE A 49 5.11 -8.55 9.03
C PHE A 49 5.65 -9.55 8.02
N THR A 50 6.85 -10.06 8.23
CA THR A 50 7.52 -10.95 7.26
C THR A 50 6.71 -12.20 6.91
N PRO A 51 6.00 -12.86 7.85
CA PRO A 51 5.20 -14.05 7.53
C PRO A 51 4.12 -13.81 6.48
N TYR A 52 3.58 -12.59 6.39
CA TYR A 52 2.53 -12.25 5.40
C TYR A 52 3.04 -12.06 3.98
N ILE A 53 4.35 -11.90 3.81
CA ILE A 53 4.98 -11.60 2.51
C ILE A 53 5.61 -12.83 1.89
N ALA A 54 5.86 -13.87 2.69
CA ALA A 54 6.50 -15.09 2.23
C ALA A 54 5.72 -15.73 1.06
N ALA A 55 6.46 -16.26 0.09
CA ALA A 55 5.89 -16.97 -1.05
C ALA A 55 4.96 -18.11 -0.60
N PRO A 56 3.91 -18.45 -1.38
CA PRO A 56 2.96 -19.50 -1.04
C PRO A 56 3.58 -20.86 -0.70
N ASP A 57 4.78 -21.12 -1.24
CA ASP A 57 5.49 -22.41 -1.12
C ASP A 57 6.59 -22.40 -0.05
N SER A 58 6.78 -21.30 0.69
CA SER A 58 7.75 -21.22 1.76
C SER A 58 7.28 -21.98 3.02
N GLU A 59 8.22 -22.52 3.83
CA GLU A 59 7.91 -23.17 5.12
C GLU A 59 7.07 -22.25 6.05
N TYR A 60 7.31 -20.93 5.97
CA TYR A 60 6.55 -19.92 6.72
C TYR A 60 5.08 -19.83 6.28
N SER A 61 4.80 -20.00 4.99
CA SER A 61 3.43 -19.96 4.47
C SER A 61 2.61 -21.19 4.85
N GLN A 62 3.26 -22.31 5.22
CA GLN A 62 2.57 -23.53 5.65
C GLN A 62 1.95 -23.40 7.05
N GLN A 63 2.49 -22.52 7.89
CA GLN A 63 2.00 -22.29 9.26
C GLN A 63 0.85 -21.29 9.35
N ILE A 64 0.62 -20.51 8.30
CA ILE A 64 -0.41 -19.46 8.28
C ILE A 64 -1.41 -19.84 7.20
N GLU A 65 -2.69 -19.95 7.55
CA GLU A 65 -3.84 -20.22 6.66
C GLU A 65 -4.04 -19.16 5.55
N PHE A 66 -2.96 -18.51 5.11
CA PHE A 66 -2.97 -17.38 4.16
C PHE A 66 -3.03 -17.78 2.68
N ARG A 67 -3.14 -19.06 2.38
CA ARG A 67 -3.11 -19.57 0.99
C ARG A 67 -4.31 -19.14 0.16
N CYS A 68 -5.46 -18.92 0.79
CA CYS A 68 -6.69 -18.57 0.08
C CYS A 68 -6.96 -17.07 0.20
N ARG A 69 -6.63 -16.32 -0.86
CA ARG A 69 -7.03 -14.90 -0.96
C ARG A 69 -8.09 -14.76 -2.05
N CYS A 70 -9.05 -13.89 -1.80
CA CYS A 70 -10.03 -13.52 -2.81
C CYS A 70 -9.33 -13.01 -4.07
N ARG A 71 -9.59 -13.62 -5.20
CA ARG A 71 -8.98 -13.27 -6.49
C ARG A 71 -9.28 -11.83 -6.92
N GLN A 72 -10.40 -11.28 -6.48
CA GLN A 72 -10.80 -9.92 -6.86
C GLN A 72 -10.27 -8.85 -5.90
N CYS A 73 -10.45 -9.02 -4.59
CA CYS A 73 -10.16 -7.98 -3.61
C CYS A 73 -8.96 -8.27 -2.70
N GLY A 74 -8.33 -9.44 -2.80
CA GLY A 74 -7.17 -9.81 -2.00
C GLY A 74 -7.47 -10.13 -0.53
N LYS A 75 -8.76 -10.09 -0.10
CA LYS A 75 -9.17 -10.46 1.26
C LYS A 75 -8.76 -11.89 1.54
N ILE A 76 -8.25 -12.16 2.74
CA ILE A 76 -7.99 -13.50 3.23
C ILE A 76 -9.31 -14.25 3.35
N LEU A 77 -9.36 -15.46 2.77
CA LEU A 77 -10.50 -16.36 2.82
C LEU A 77 -10.30 -17.35 3.96
N ILE A 78 -11.31 -17.51 4.83
CA ILE A 78 -11.26 -18.45 5.96
C ILE A 78 -11.91 -19.79 5.55
N SER A 79 -13.09 -19.74 4.97
CA SER A 79 -13.86 -20.91 4.53
C SER A 79 -14.39 -20.78 3.10
N GLU A 80 -14.09 -19.67 2.44
CA GLU A 80 -14.52 -19.39 1.09
C GLU A 80 -13.48 -19.86 0.08
N HIS A 81 -13.95 -20.22 -1.14
CA HIS A 81 -13.09 -20.58 -2.27
C HIS A 81 -13.06 -19.44 -3.29
N GLU A 82 -11.89 -19.11 -3.82
CA GLU A 82 -11.60 -18.14 -4.88
C GLU A 82 -12.07 -16.70 -4.63
N TYR A 83 -13.31 -16.48 -4.18
CA TYR A 83 -13.92 -15.17 -3.96
C TYR A 83 -14.57 -15.08 -2.58
N CYS A 84 -14.37 -13.97 -1.89
CA CYS A 84 -15.04 -13.72 -0.61
C CYS A 84 -16.54 -13.49 -0.81
N THR A 85 -17.33 -13.67 0.26
CA THR A 85 -18.79 -13.48 0.25
C THR A 85 -19.20 -12.14 -0.35
N HIS A 86 -18.48 -11.06 -0.02
CA HIS A 86 -18.78 -9.73 -0.54
C HIS A 86 -18.58 -9.65 -2.08
N CYS A 87 -17.48 -10.19 -2.61
CA CYS A 87 -17.24 -10.19 -4.05
C CYS A 87 -18.17 -11.13 -4.82
N ARG A 88 -18.63 -12.23 -4.19
CA ARG A 88 -19.65 -13.12 -4.75
C ARG A 88 -21.02 -12.45 -4.79
N GLN A 89 -21.45 -11.82 -3.69
CA GLN A 89 -22.77 -11.16 -3.58
C GLN A 89 -22.89 -9.92 -4.47
N SER A 90 -21.78 -9.26 -4.75
CA SER A 90 -21.75 -8.17 -5.77
C SER A 90 -22.07 -8.68 -7.17
N GLY A 91 -22.27 -10.01 -7.34
CA GLY A 91 -22.63 -10.72 -8.55
C GLY A 91 -24.12 -11.08 -8.69
N ASP A 92 -24.93 -11.00 -7.64
CA ASP A 92 -26.34 -11.38 -7.67
C ASP A 92 -27.26 -10.21 -8.05
N GLY A 93 -27.34 -9.94 -9.29
CA GLY A 93 -28.55 -9.82 -10.12
C GLY A 93 -29.47 -8.61 -9.98
N THR A 94 -29.13 -7.38 -9.48
CA THR A 94 -30.09 -6.24 -9.57
C THR A 94 -29.51 -4.85 -9.80
N ALA A 95 -28.19 -4.71 -9.85
CA ALA A 95 -27.55 -3.48 -10.32
C ALA A 95 -26.65 -3.81 -11.52
N GLU A 96 -26.61 -2.97 -12.54
CA GLU A 96 -25.70 -3.10 -13.69
C GLU A 96 -24.30 -3.45 -13.16
N LYS A 97 -23.85 -4.67 -13.43
CA LYS A 97 -22.53 -5.18 -13.03
C LYS A 97 -21.47 -4.36 -13.74
N GLN A 98 -20.98 -3.31 -13.11
CA GLN A 98 -19.72 -2.74 -13.55
C GLN A 98 -18.61 -3.74 -13.23
N GLU A 99 -18.02 -4.32 -14.26
CA GLU A 99 -16.84 -5.15 -14.09
C GLU A 99 -15.76 -4.40 -13.29
N PRO A 100 -15.05 -5.08 -12.38
CA PRO A 100 -14.01 -4.44 -11.60
C PRO A 100 -12.93 -3.90 -12.55
N ALA A 101 -12.61 -2.62 -12.40
CA ALA A 101 -11.59 -1.98 -13.22
C ALA A 101 -10.16 -2.45 -12.86
N CYS A 102 -9.92 -2.83 -11.59
CA CYS A 102 -8.70 -3.53 -11.20
C CYS A 102 -8.78 -5.01 -11.62
N ASN A 103 -7.77 -5.49 -12.32
CA ASN A 103 -7.64 -6.89 -12.72
C ASN A 103 -7.45 -7.79 -11.51
N ARG A 104 -6.63 -7.36 -10.54
CA ARG A 104 -6.41 -8.03 -9.27
C ARG A 104 -5.95 -7.04 -8.23
N ILE A 105 -6.29 -7.29 -6.95
CA ILE A 105 -5.82 -6.49 -5.82
C ILE A 105 -5.06 -7.42 -4.87
N PHE A 106 -3.88 -6.95 -4.48
CA PHE A 106 -3.03 -7.57 -3.48
C PHE A 106 -3.10 -6.75 -2.20
N THR A 107 -3.21 -7.41 -1.06
CA THR A 107 -3.17 -6.76 0.25
C THR A 107 -2.14 -7.47 1.11
N LEU A 108 -1.23 -6.74 1.73
CA LEU A 108 -0.11 -7.36 2.44
C LEU A 108 -0.53 -7.83 3.83
N PHE A 109 -1.11 -6.97 4.64
CA PHE A 109 -1.32 -7.20 6.06
C PHE A 109 -2.80 -7.08 6.46
N PRO A 110 -3.26 -7.81 7.49
CA PRO A 110 -4.59 -7.60 8.04
C PRO A 110 -4.67 -6.26 8.77
N TYR A 111 -5.81 -5.58 8.66
CA TYR A 111 -6.08 -4.37 9.44
C TYR A 111 -6.34 -4.74 10.92
N ILE A 112 -7.11 -5.80 11.17
CA ILE A 112 -7.42 -6.27 12.52
C ILE A 112 -6.12 -6.69 13.23
N GLY A 113 -5.97 -6.28 14.48
CA GLY A 113 -4.77 -6.52 15.27
C GLY A 113 -3.62 -5.59 14.87
N LEU A 114 -2.80 -5.99 13.89
CA LEU A 114 -1.59 -5.27 13.48
C LEU A 114 -1.89 -3.89 12.89
N GLY A 115 -2.79 -3.83 11.92
CA GLY A 115 -3.16 -2.58 11.26
C GLY A 115 -3.80 -1.57 12.22
N GLN A 116 -4.61 -2.05 13.18
CA GLN A 116 -5.23 -1.19 14.19
C GLN A 116 -4.21 -0.53 15.13
N LYS A 117 -3.08 -1.18 15.38
CA LYS A 117 -1.98 -0.62 16.18
C LYS A 117 -1.14 0.36 15.37
N VAL A 118 -0.82 0.04 14.13
CA VAL A 118 0.16 0.77 13.32
C VAL A 118 -0.44 1.95 12.57
N LEU A 119 -1.58 1.77 11.91
CA LEU A 119 -2.15 2.79 11.01
C LEU A 119 -2.57 4.09 11.71
N PRO A 120 -3.24 4.07 12.87
CA PRO A 120 -3.59 5.32 13.56
C PRO A 120 -2.35 6.12 13.96
N VAL A 121 -1.32 5.45 14.44
CA VAL A 121 -0.06 6.07 14.84
C VAL A 121 0.64 6.67 13.62
N TRP A 122 0.74 5.91 12.53
CA TRP A 122 1.31 6.41 11.28
C TRP A 122 0.55 7.63 10.74
N LYS A 123 -0.79 7.52 10.66
CA LYS A 123 -1.65 8.56 10.07
C LYS A 123 -1.78 9.82 10.94
N ASN A 124 -1.88 9.66 12.26
CA ASN A 124 -2.23 10.75 13.17
C ASN A 124 -1.01 11.37 13.83
N ASN A 125 -0.02 10.56 14.21
CA ASN A 125 1.18 11.02 14.90
C ASN A 125 2.32 11.38 13.95
N ALA A 126 2.08 11.32 12.64
CA ALA A 126 3.04 11.68 11.60
C ALA A 126 4.39 10.95 11.72
N ILE A 127 4.38 9.69 12.17
CA ILE A 127 5.62 8.89 12.27
C ILE A 127 6.02 8.41 10.88
N ARG A 128 6.68 9.30 10.13
CA ARG A 128 7.04 9.11 8.73
C ARG A 128 8.04 7.97 8.49
N THR A 129 8.78 7.56 9.54
CA THR A 129 9.72 6.43 9.50
C THR A 129 9.05 5.08 9.19
N PHE A 130 7.73 4.97 9.28
CA PHE A 130 7.03 3.78 8.76
C PHE A 130 7.24 3.55 7.25
N SER A 131 7.45 4.59 6.46
CA SER A 131 7.77 4.45 5.04
C SER A 131 9.05 3.64 4.81
N THR A 132 10.05 3.77 5.69
CA THR A 132 11.30 3.01 5.62
C THR A 132 11.15 1.56 6.13
N VAL A 133 10.07 1.25 6.85
CA VAL A 133 9.70 -0.11 7.21
C VAL A 133 8.92 -0.78 6.07
N PHE A 134 7.94 -0.07 5.49
CA PHE A 134 7.06 -0.68 4.48
C PHE A 134 7.71 -0.79 3.10
N ALA A 135 8.61 0.10 2.71
CA ALA A 135 9.24 0.03 1.40
C ALA A 135 10.04 -1.29 1.19
N PRO A 136 10.91 -1.75 2.12
CA PRO A 136 11.55 -3.06 1.99
C PRO A 136 10.57 -4.23 1.95
N LEU A 137 9.47 -4.15 2.69
CA LEU A 137 8.45 -5.20 2.72
C LEU A 137 7.67 -5.28 1.39
N ILE A 138 7.34 -4.13 0.80
CA ILE A 138 6.74 -4.07 -0.56
C ILE A 138 7.73 -4.59 -1.59
N HIS A 139 8.99 -4.15 -1.54
CA HIS A 139 10.01 -4.61 -2.46
C HIS A 139 10.15 -6.14 -2.39
N ARG A 140 10.27 -6.71 -1.18
CA ARG A 140 10.30 -8.17 -0.99
C ARG A 140 9.05 -8.85 -1.55
N PHE A 141 7.85 -8.31 -1.30
CA PHE A 141 6.63 -8.83 -1.90
C PHE A 141 6.72 -8.89 -3.43
N LEU A 142 7.19 -7.82 -4.06
CA LEU A 142 7.32 -7.77 -5.52
C LEU A 142 8.38 -8.77 -6.04
N THR A 143 9.44 -9.06 -5.28
CA THR A 143 10.41 -10.10 -5.66
C THR A 143 9.83 -11.51 -5.60
N GLU A 144 8.86 -11.77 -4.72
CA GLU A 144 8.12 -13.04 -4.65
C GLU A 144 7.07 -13.19 -5.79
N TYR A 145 6.76 -12.09 -6.51
CA TYR A 145 5.85 -12.05 -7.65
C TYR A 145 6.55 -11.43 -8.87
N PRO A 146 7.44 -12.18 -9.56
CA PRO A 146 8.27 -11.65 -10.65
C PRO A 146 7.47 -10.99 -11.78
N GLU A 147 6.24 -11.45 -12.02
CA GLU A 147 5.33 -10.88 -13.01
C GLU A 147 4.90 -9.44 -12.70
N LEU A 148 5.03 -8.99 -11.44
CA LEU A 148 4.72 -7.64 -11.00
C LEU A 148 5.94 -6.72 -10.93
N MET A 149 7.16 -7.27 -10.88
CA MET A 149 8.38 -6.53 -10.55
C MET A 149 8.70 -5.39 -11.53
N ASN A 150 8.40 -5.59 -12.82
CA ASN A 150 8.69 -4.60 -13.86
C ASN A 150 7.50 -3.68 -14.18
N ILE A 151 6.41 -3.78 -13.43
CA ILE A 151 5.22 -2.96 -13.64
C ILE A 151 5.36 -1.66 -12.83
N PRO A 152 5.21 -0.46 -13.44
CA PRO A 152 5.33 0.78 -12.71
C PRO A 152 4.30 0.92 -11.59
N LEU A 153 4.76 1.41 -10.44
CA LEU A 153 3.94 1.68 -9.26
C LEU A 153 3.39 3.09 -9.31
N VAL A 154 2.08 3.22 -9.18
CA VAL A 154 1.36 4.50 -9.18
C VAL A 154 0.83 4.77 -7.76
N PRO A 155 1.42 5.68 -6.99
CA PRO A 155 0.88 6.07 -5.71
C PRO A 155 -0.51 6.72 -5.91
N ILE A 156 -1.50 6.28 -5.12
CA ILE A 156 -2.82 6.89 -5.16
C ILE A 156 -2.72 8.32 -4.63
N PRO A 157 -3.22 9.32 -5.42
CA PRO A 157 -3.06 10.71 -5.05
C PRO A 157 -3.84 11.04 -3.76
N PRO A 158 -3.20 11.72 -2.80
CA PRO A 158 -3.84 12.14 -1.57
C PRO A 158 -4.97 13.15 -1.83
N ARG A 159 -5.88 13.27 -0.86
CA ARG A 159 -6.87 14.34 -0.89
C ARG A 159 -6.16 15.69 -0.76
N PRO A 160 -6.42 16.69 -1.64
CA PRO A 160 -5.76 17.98 -1.55
C PRO A 160 -5.94 18.68 -0.19
N LYS A 161 -7.11 18.55 0.43
CA LYS A 161 -7.35 19.04 1.78
C LYS A 161 -6.36 18.42 2.80
N LYS A 162 -6.12 17.11 2.74
CA LYS A 162 -5.15 16.43 3.61
C LYS A 162 -3.74 16.99 3.42
N MET A 163 -3.34 17.24 2.16
CA MET A 163 -2.02 17.81 1.87
C MET A 163 -1.87 19.23 2.41
N ARG A 164 -2.92 20.07 2.34
CA ARG A 164 -2.91 21.42 2.91
C ARG A 164 -2.83 21.41 4.45
N GLU A 165 -3.52 20.46 5.09
CA GLU A 165 -3.57 20.36 6.55
C GLU A 165 -2.33 19.70 7.15
N LYS A 166 -1.82 18.63 6.54
CA LYS A 166 -0.75 17.80 7.10
C LYS A 166 0.63 18.04 6.45
N GLY A 167 0.66 18.57 5.22
CA GLY A 167 1.90 18.79 4.48
C GLY A 167 2.59 17.51 3.97
N TRP A 168 2.00 16.33 4.19
CA TRP A 168 2.58 15.03 3.81
C TRP A 168 1.51 13.97 3.55
N ASP A 169 1.92 12.88 2.89
CA ASP A 169 1.08 11.71 2.65
C ASP A 169 1.87 10.42 2.84
N GLN A 170 1.23 9.42 3.45
CA GLN A 170 1.84 8.14 3.78
C GLN A 170 2.35 7.41 2.54
N ILE A 171 1.51 7.32 1.52
CA ILE A 171 1.82 6.56 0.31
C ILE A 171 2.85 7.28 -0.54
N GLU A 172 2.84 8.60 -0.56
CA GLU A 172 3.88 9.38 -1.23
C GLU A 172 5.24 9.21 -0.54
N ASP A 173 5.28 9.12 0.80
CA ASP A 173 6.52 8.82 1.53
C ASP A 173 7.00 7.38 1.28
N VAL A 174 6.09 6.40 1.20
CA VAL A 174 6.43 5.02 0.79
C VAL A 174 6.95 4.99 -0.64
N ALA A 175 6.30 5.68 -1.58
CA ALA A 175 6.75 5.77 -2.96
C ALA A 175 8.16 6.39 -3.08
N LYS A 176 8.46 7.43 -2.29
CA LYS A 176 9.82 7.99 -2.20
C LYS A 176 10.82 7.00 -1.64
N ALA A 177 10.46 6.24 -0.61
CA ALA A 177 11.34 5.22 -0.04
C ALA A 177 11.58 4.06 -1.03
N LEU A 178 10.58 3.69 -1.81
CA LEU A 178 10.70 2.68 -2.88
C LEU A 178 11.60 3.11 -4.03
N SER A 179 11.76 4.41 -4.27
CA SER A 179 12.63 4.94 -5.35
C SER A 179 14.13 4.66 -5.13
N ILE A 180 14.53 4.12 -3.98
CA ILE A 180 15.92 3.66 -3.75
C ILE A 180 16.23 2.34 -4.49
N TYR A 181 15.20 1.57 -4.86
CA TYR A 181 15.34 0.33 -5.60
C TYR A 181 15.34 0.63 -7.10
N PRO A 182 16.47 0.46 -7.82
CA PRO A 182 16.61 0.90 -9.20
C PRO A 182 15.72 0.14 -10.18
N GLU A 183 15.31 -1.07 -9.83
CA GLU A 183 14.39 -1.91 -10.61
C GLU A 183 12.93 -1.48 -10.50
N LEU A 184 12.56 -0.67 -9.50
CA LEU A 184 11.20 -0.18 -9.33
C LEU A 184 11.01 1.19 -9.98
N THR A 185 9.95 1.33 -10.75
CA THR A 185 9.56 2.61 -11.35
C THR A 185 8.37 3.19 -10.62
N ILE A 186 8.50 4.40 -10.08
CA ILE A 186 7.40 5.15 -9.48
C ILE A 186 6.84 6.12 -10.52
N TYR A 187 5.58 5.91 -10.94
CA TYR A 187 4.93 6.68 -12.00
C TYR A 187 3.77 7.51 -11.46
N ARG A 188 3.93 8.82 -11.41
CA ARG A 188 2.94 9.76 -10.87
C ARG A 188 2.10 10.34 -12.00
N CYS A 189 1.06 9.63 -12.41
CA CYS A 189 0.19 10.00 -13.52
C CYS A 189 -1.22 10.42 -13.07
N LEU A 190 -1.55 10.30 -11.79
CA LEU A 190 -2.87 10.60 -11.27
C LEU A 190 -2.87 11.87 -10.42
N ARG A 191 -3.95 12.65 -10.51
CA ARG A 191 -4.27 13.78 -9.62
C ARG A 191 -5.67 13.63 -9.06
N ARG A 192 -5.89 14.15 -7.87
CA ARG A 192 -7.18 14.15 -7.21
C ARG A 192 -7.69 15.58 -7.07
N GLN A 193 -8.92 15.83 -7.53
CA GLN A 193 -9.59 17.10 -7.32
C GLN A 193 -10.14 17.24 -5.89
N ASP A 194 -10.28 18.47 -5.43
CA ASP A 194 -10.96 18.75 -4.17
C ASP A 194 -12.42 18.29 -4.23
N SER A 195 -12.85 17.60 -3.18
CA SER A 195 -14.25 17.29 -2.97
C SER A 195 -14.90 18.38 -2.14
N ILE A 196 -15.99 18.94 -2.62
CA ILE A 196 -16.89 19.77 -1.80
C ILE A 196 -17.35 18.89 -0.62
N PRO A 197 -17.22 19.35 0.63
CA PRO A 197 -17.63 18.56 1.79
C PRO A 197 -19.13 18.36 1.83
N GLN A 198 -19.62 17.23 1.37
CA GLN A 198 -21.01 16.84 1.62
C GLN A 198 -21.05 15.99 2.89
N LYS A 199 -21.56 16.60 3.93
CA LYS A 199 -21.57 16.12 5.32
C LYS A 199 -22.50 14.94 5.59
N LYS A 200 -22.81 14.03 4.72
CA LYS A 200 -23.49 12.75 5.00
C LYS A 200 -23.70 11.97 3.68
N LEU A 201 -22.77 11.13 3.31
CA LEU A 201 -23.00 10.22 2.21
C LEU A 201 -22.87 8.76 2.67
N SER A 202 -23.83 7.92 2.26
CA SER A 202 -23.82 6.47 2.42
C SER A 202 -22.62 5.82 1.72
N LYS A 203 -22.30 4.55 2.02
CA LYS A 203 -21.19 3.79 1.37
C LYS A 203 -21.29 3.81 -0.15
N THR A 204 -22.49 3.63 -0.71
CA THR A 204 -22.78 3.68 -2.15
C THR A 204 -22.56 5.07 -2.74
N ALA A 205 -22.97 6.12 -2.07
CA ALA A 205 -22.75 7.50 -2.50
C ALA A 205 -21.26 7.91 -2.46
N ARG A 206 -20.40 7.25 -1.64
CA ARG A 206 -18.96 7.47 -1.66
C ARG A 206 -18.29 6.90 -2.93
N ALA A 207 -18.77 5.78 -3.44
CA ALA A 207 -18.25 5.18 -4.68
C ALA A 207 -18.58 6.07 -5.89
N VAL A 208 -19.82 6.56 -5.99
CA VAL A 208 -20.27 7.47 -7.06
C VAL A 208 -19.55 8.84 -6.96
N ASN A 209 -19.30 9.31 -5.74
CA ASN A 209 -18.65 10.62 -5.51
C ASN A 209 -17.13 10.63 -5.80
N LEU A 210 -16.52 9.46 -6.01
CA LEU A 210 -15.11 9.33 -6.44
C LEU A 210 -14.98 9.28 -7.97
N GLN A 211 -16.04 8.89 -8.68
CA GLN A 211 -16.09 8.97 -10.15
C GLN A 211 -16.03 10.43 -10.57
N GLY A 212 -15.08 10.77 -11.43
CA GLY A 212 -14.85 12.15 -11.91
C GLY A 212 -13.96 13.04 -11.02
N LYS A 213 -13.41 12.51 -9.91
CA LYS A 213 -12.47 13.27 -9.07
C LYS A 213 -11.01 12.85 -9.22
N ILE A 214 -10.77 11.78 -9.95
CA ILE A 214 -9.42 11.31 -10.30
C ILE A 214 -9.19 11.68 -11.76
N GLU A 215 -8.14 12.43 -11.99
CA GLU A 215 -7.73 12.90 -13.33
C GLU A 215 -6.32 12.40 -13.63
N LEU A 216 -6.06 12.21 -14.92
CA LEU A 216 -4.70 11.97 -15.37
C LEU A 216 -3.95 13.29 -15.52
N SER A 217 -2.69 13.29 -15.14
CA SER A 217 -1.76 14.41 -15.37
C SER A 217 -0.88 14.20 -16.60
N VAL A 218 -1.12 13.12 -17.34
CA VAL A 218 -0.35 12.67 -18.52
C VAL A 218 -1.29 12.31 -19.67
N LYS A 219 -0.79 12.33 -20.91
CA LYS A 219 -1.58 11.99 -22.11
C LYS A 219 -1.61 10.48 -22.40
N THR A 220 -0.57 9.77 -22.02
CA THR A 220 -0.42 8.33 -22.27
C THR A 220 0.06 7.63 -21.02
N VAL A 221 -0.33 6.38 -20.88
CA VAL A 221 0.06 5.53 -19.74
C VAL A 221 0.61 4.20 -20.26
N PRO A 222 1.47 3.51 -19.49
CA PRO A 222 1.88 2.14 -19.78
C PRO A 222 0.70 1.18 -19.85
N ASP A 223 0.89 0.06 -20.58
CA ASP A 223 -0.13 -0.99 -20.73
C ASP A 223 -0.51 -1.62 -19.38
N LYS A 224 0.44 -1.71 -18.45
CA LYS A 224 0.26 -2.30 -17.12
C LYS A 224 0.72 -1.34 -16.04
N LEU A 225 -0.06 -1.23 -14.96
CA LEU A 225 0.23 -0.37 -13.81
C LEU A 225 -0.21 -1.03 -12.50
N ILE A 226 0.51 -0.73 -11.41
CA ILE A 226 0.14 -1.13 -10.06
C ILE A 226 -0.22 0.11 -9.26
N LEU A 227 -1.46 0.24 -8.81
CA LEU A 227 -1.91 1.28 -7.88
C LEU A 227 -1.45 0.94 -6.47
N LEU A 228 -0.79 1.88 -5.78
CA LEU A 228 -0.30 1.71 -4.42
C LEU A 228 -1.13 2.52 -3.44
N ASP A 229 -1.71 1.86 -2.41
CA ASP A 229 -2.51 2.51 -1.36
C ASP A 229 -2.17 1.97 0.04
N ASP A 230 -2.57 2.67 1.09
CA ASP A 230 -2.32 2.27 2.48
C ASP A 230 -3.34 1.24 2.99
N VAL A 231 -4.62 1.43 2.74
CA VAL A 231 -5.69 0.57 3.24
C VAL A 231 -6.76 0.34 2.19
N MET A 232 -7.08 -0.92 1.96
CA MET A 232 -8.25 -1.29 1.21
C MET A 232 -9.41 -1.62 2.17
N THR A 233 -10.48 -0.85 2.09
CA THR A 233 -11.76 -1.15 2.75
C THR A 233 -12.76 -1.72 1.73
N THR A 234 -13.35 -0.87 0.92
CA THR A 234 -14.28 -1.27 -0.16
C THR A 234 -13.61 -1.35 -1.53
N GLY A 235 -12.35 -0.94 -1.64
CA GLY A 235 -11.64 -0.82 -2.91
C GLY A 235 -12.13 0.30 -3.84
N ALA A 236 -13.09 1.12 -3.41
CA ALA A 236 -13.69 2.16 -4.25
C ALA A 236 -12.67 3.16 -4.82
N THR A 237 -11.65 3.53 -4.05
CA THR A 237 -10.58 4.42 -4.50
C THR A 237 -9.72 3.76 -5.59
N LEU A 238 -9.32 2.49 -5.38
CA LEU A 238 -8.60 1.72 -6.38
C LEU A 238 -9.39 1.59 -7.67
N GLN A 239 -10.67 1.23 -7.58
CA GLN A 239 -11.55 1.09 -8.74
C GLN A 239 -11.72 2.41 -9.50
N ALA A 240 -11.83 3.55 -8.80
CA ALA A 240 -11.92 4.86 -9.44
C ALA A 240 -10.63 5.23 -10.18
N CYS A 241 -9.46 5.00 -9.55
CA CYS A 241 -8.16 5.22 -10.19
C CYS A 241 -7.95 4.30 -11.39
N ALA A 242 -8.32 3.02 -11.26
CA ALA A 242 -8.20 2.04 -12.33
C ALA A 242 -9.08 2.40 -13.53
N ARG A 243 -10.32 2.85 -13.31
CA ARG A 243 -11.19 3.35 -14.39
C ARG A 243 -10.55 4.51 -15.12
N ALA A 244 -10.03 5.50 -14.38
CA ALA A 244 -9.34 6.64 -15.00
C ALA A 244 -8.14 6.21 -15.86
N LEU A 245 -7.35 5.23 -15.42
CA LEU A 245 -6.22 4.68 -16.18
C LEU A 245 -6.69 3.92 -17.44
N LYS A 246 -7.73 3.10 -17.31
CA LYS A 246 -8.27 2.32 -18.45
C LYS A 246 -8.87 3.19 -19.55
N THR A 247 -9.49 4.32 -19.19
CA THR A 247 -10.00 5.28 -20.20
C THR A 247 -8.89 5.92 -21.05
N THR A 248 -7.63 5.86 -20.58
CA THR A 248 -6.46 6.39 -21.29
C THR A 248 -5.65 5.30 -21.99
N GLY A 249 -6.17 4.07 -22.04
CA GLY A 249 -5.58 2.96 -22.79
C GLY A 249 -4.75 1.98 -21.97
N CYS A 250 -4.67 2.10 -20.63
CA CYS A 250 -4.05 1.08 -19.80
C CYS A 250 -4.86 -0.23 -19.90
N LYS A 251 -4.19 -1.33 -20.21
CA LYS A 251 -4.83 -2.64 -20.42
C LYS A 251 -5.04 -3.39 -19.10
N GLU A 252 -4.05 -3.38 -18.23
CA GLU A 252 -4.07 -4.11 -16.97
C GLU A 252 -3.73 -3.18 -15.80
N VAL A 253 -4.61 -3.14 -14.82
CA VAL A 253 -4.41 -2.37 -13.59
C VAL A 253 -4.50 -3.29 -12.40
N TYR A 254 -3.44 -3.33 -11.62
CA TYR A 254 -3.37 -4.05 -10.35
C TYR A 254 -3.49 -3.08 -9.18
N GLY A 255 -3.94 -3.57 -8.03
CA GLY A 255 -3.90 -2.83 -6.77
C GLY A 255 -2.92 -3.50 -5.81
N LEU A 256 -2.15 -2.70 -5.07
CA LEU A 256 -1.31 -3.14 -3.97
C LEU A 256 -1.57 -2.26 -2.76
N CYS A 257 -2.17 -2.84 -1.71
CA CYS A 257 -2.46 -2.15 -0.46
C CYS A 257 -1.66 -2.76 0.68
N LEU A 258 -1.21 -1.90 1.60
CA LEU A 258 -0.53 -2.38 2.80
C LEU A 258 -1.49 -3.15 3.70
N PHE A 259 -2.68 -2.61 3.95
CA PHE A 259 -3.64 -3.23 4.86
C PHE A 259 -4.99 -3.50 4.20
N PHE A 260 -5.65 -4.53 4.70
CA PHE A 260 -7.04 -4.89 4.35
C PHE A 260 -7.93 -4.81 5.60
N ASP A 261 -9.03 -4.02 5.52
CA ASP A 261 -10.07 -3.86 6.55
C ASP A 261 -11.37 -4.56 6.15
#